data_922ffcaf52fa7319f349d2511575d94c
#
_entry.id   922ffcaf52fa7319f349d2511575d94c
#
_cell.length_a   1.000
_cell.length_b   1.000
_cell.length_c   1.000
_cell.angle_alpha   90.00
_cell.angle_beta   90.00
_cell.angle_gamma   90.00
#
_symmetry.space_group_name_H-M   'P 1'
#
loop_
_entity.id
_entity.type
_entity.pdbx_description
1 polymer ?
#
loop_
_entity_poly.entity_id
_entity_poly.type
_entity_poly.pdbx_seq_one_letter_code
_entity_poly.pdbx_strand_id
1 'polypeptide(L)'
;MAKVELNFDVPPEVKDILAACPSYTVARNQQELTELAVRDAVNGVHEVAYDVPGKGRVVEARVCRVKNGISANYTEPYMRRRDPHCMVIADERPTDKPRYREEFGQTFESLRAETFAWLKTQELALFPFLAGGPAIGADALVVSPANAGFFALGLALLQGILDTDKVPEGFSPRAIIYVAPPFRHTHFNGKQMVVHNRRSRIHELFSYNLYPGPSAKKGIYGVLLTLGEKENWVTAHCSTVQVITPY
;
A
#
# COMPACT_ATOMS: atom_id res chain seq x y z
N MET A 1 14.92 -17.48 9.09
CA MET A 1 13.97 -17.22 10.19
C MET A 1 12.72 -18.08 9.97
N ALA A 2 12.11 -18.57 11.04
CA ALA A 2 10.83 -19.31 10.90
C ALA A 2 9.76 -18.35 10.39
N LYS A 3 8.95 -18.77 9.40
CA LYS A 3 7.81 -18.00 8.93
C LYS A 3 6.81 -17.87 10.08
N VAL A 4 6.42 -16.64 10.39
CA VAL A 4 5.41 -16.37 11.42
C VAL A 4 4.07 -16.89 10.91
N GLU A 5 3.35 -17.69 11.71
CA GLU A 5 2.02 -18.14 11.34
C GLU A 5 1.05 -16.96 11.38
N LEU A 6 0.28 -16.77 10.29
CA LEU A 6 -0.75 -15.74 10.25
C LEU A 6 -1.94 -16.16 11.12
N ASN A 7 -2.37 -15.28 11.99
CA ASN A 7 -3.56 -15.47 12.83
C ASN A 7 -4.84 -14.88 12.21
N PHE A 8 -4.82 -14.58 10.91
CA PHE A 8 -5.97 -14.08 10.15
C PHE A 8 -5.97 -14.65 8.73
N ASP A 9 -7.12 -14.61 8.10
CA ASP A 9 -7.29 -15.17 6.75
C ASP A 9 -6.82 -14.19 5.69
N VAL A 10 -6.18 -14.71 4.65
CA VAL A 10 -5.74 -13.94 3.48
C VAL A 10 -6.08 -14.69 2.20
N PRO A 11 -6.28 -14.00 1.07
CA PRO A 11 -6.63 -14.65 -0.18
C PRO A 11 -5.52 -15.57 -0.70
N PRO A 12 -5.87 -16.53 -1.58
CA PRO A 12 -4.93 -17.50 -2.13
C PRO A 12 -3.67 -16.86 -2.71
N GLU A 13 -3.80 -15.77 -3.43
CA GLU A 13 -2.68 -15.06 -4.04
C GLU A 13 -1.66 -14.56 -3.00
N VAL A 14 -2.14 -14.05 -1.86
CA VAL A 14 -1.27 -13.65 -0.76
C VAL A 14 -0.63 -14.88 -0.12
N LYS A 15 -1.39 -15.96 0.10
CA LYS A 15 -0.84 -17.22 0.61
C LYS A 15 0.30 -17.73 -0.27
N ASP A 16 0.13 -17.71 -1.59
CA ASP A 16 1.13 -18.10 -2.56
C ASP A 16 2.40 -17.22 -2.52
N ILE A 17 2.22 -15.90 -2.37
CA ILE A 17 3.34 -14.97 -2.22
C ILE A 17 4.12 -15.29 -0.94
N LEU A 18 3.43 -15.43 0.18
CA LEU A 18 4.05 -15.69 1.49
C LEU A 18 4.70 -17.08 1.58
N ALA A 19 4.15 -18.07 0.89
CA ALA A 19 4.75 -19.39 0.82
C ALA A 19 6.12 -19.37 0.11
N ALA A 20 6.26 -18.52 -0.91
CA ALA A 20 7.45 -18.46 -1.76
C ALA A 20 8.48 -17.40 -1.31
N CYS A 21 8.08 -16.31 -0.66
CA CYS A 21 9.01 -15.26 -0.24
C CYS A 21 10.05 -15.75 0.78
N PRO A 22 11.25 -15.14 0.83
CA PRO A 22 12.30 -15.54 1.77
C PRO A 22 11.88 -15.46 3.23
N SER A 23 11.22 -14.37 3.61
CA SER A 23 10.68 -14.14 4.95
C SER A 23 9.58 -13.08 4.92
N TYR A 24 8.75 -13.03 5.97
CA TYR A 24 7.84 -11.93 6.17
C TYR A 24 7.65 -11.62 7.65
N THR A 25 7.30 -10.35 7.93
CA THR A 25 6.96 -9.83 9.26
C THR A 25 5.57 -9.22 9.21
N VAL A 26 4.79 -9.39 10.27
CA VAL A 26 3.50 -8.72 10.45
C VAL A 26 3.70 -7.58 11.42
N ALA A 27 3.57 -6.34 10.96
CA ALA A 27 3.58 -5.15 11.81
C ALA A 27 2.14 -4.84 12.25
N ARG A 28 1.92 -4.64 13.55
CA ARG A 28 0.60 -4.55 14.16
C ARG A 28 0.28 -3.17 14.73
N ASN A 29 1.31 -2.37 14.97
CA ASN A 29 1.17 -1.06 15.61
C ASN A 29 2.18 -0.05 15.06
N GLN A 30 2.03 1.21 15.47
CA GLN A 30 2.88 2.31 15.02
C GLN A 30 4.35 2.12 15.41
N GLN A 31 4.62 1.55 16.56
CA GLN A 31 5.99 1.34 17.03
C GLN A 31 6.71 0.33 16.13
N GLU A 32 6.10 -0.82 15.88
CA GLU A 32 6.65 -1.85 14.99
C GLU A 32 6.89 -1.31 13.58
N LEU A 33 5.96 -0.50 13.04
CA LEU A 33 6.13 0.16 11.75
C LEU A 33 7.26 1.19 11.76
N THR A 34 7.44 1.91 12.85
CA THR A 34 8.54 2.89 13.00
C THR A 34 9.89 2.19 13.05
N GLU A 35 9.98 1.08 13.76
CA GLU A 35 11.20 0.27 13.82
C GLU A 35 11.51 -0.35 12.46
N LEU A 36 10.51 -0.89 11.78
CA LEU A 36 10.64 -1.44 10.44
C LEU A 36 11.11 -0.38 9.42
N ALA A 37 10.64 0.86 9.54
CA ALA A 37 11.01 1.96 8.65
C ALA A 37 12.49 2.34 8.69
N VAL A 38 13.21 1.98 9.77
CA VAL A 38 14.63 2.31 9.97
C VAL A 38 15.49 1.08 10.35
N ARG A 39 14.97 -0.13 10.14
CA ARG A 39 15.56 -1.39 10.65
C ARG A 39 17.01 -1.62 10.25
N ASP A 40 17.39 -1.23 9.02
CA ASP A 40 18.70 -1.47 8.45
C ASP A 40 19.52 -0.17 8.34
N ALA A 41 19.28 0.78 9.26
CA ALA A 41 19.95 2.06 9.22
C ALA A 41 21.46 1.94 9.48
N VAL A 42 22.27 2.43 8.53
CA VAL A 42 23.71 2.59 8.67
C VAL A 42 24.01 4.06 8.94
N ASN A 43 24.73 4.36 10.01
CA ASN A 43 24.98 5.73 10.47
C ASN A 43 23.68 6.56 10.64
N GLY A 44 22.61 5.90 11.09
CA GLY A 44 21.32 6.54 11.32
C GLY A 44 20.44 6.73 10.09
N VAL A 45 20.87 6.26 8.92
CA VAL A 45 20.12 6.37 7.65
C VAL A 45 19.83 4.98 7.08
N HIS A 46 18.55 4.70 6.86
CA HIS A 46 18.10 3.52 6.12
C HIS A 46 17.87 3.90 4.64
N GLU A 47 18.53 3.20 3.73
CA GLU A 47 18.32 3.37 2.28
C GLU A 47 17.27 2.38 1.79
N VAL A 48 16.18 2.91 1.25
CA VAL A 48 15.17 2.13 0.53
C VAL A 48 15.61 2.03 -0.92
N ALA A 49 16.18 0.89 -1.28
CA ALA A 49 16.77 0.68 -2.59
C ALA A 49 16.36 -0.67 -3.18
N TYR A 50 16.36 -0.74 -4.50
CA TYR A 50 16.00 -1.92 -5.27
C TYR A 50 16.93 -2.08 -6.46
N ASP A 51 17.17 -3.32 -6.86
CA ASP A 51 17.80 -3.62 -8.14
C ASP A 51 16.77 -3.52 -9.25
N VAL A 52 17.03 -2.60 -10.19
CA VAL A 52 16.14 -2.32 -11.31
C VAL A 52 16.80 -2.81 -12.59
N PRO A 53 16.15 -3.69 -13.37
CA PRO A 53 16.70 -4.16 -14.64
C PRO A 53 17.13 -3.01 -15.56
N GLY A 54 18.36 -3.09 -16.04
CA GLY A 54 18.95 -2.06 -16.91
C GLY A 54 19.43 -0.77 -16.21
N LYS A 55 19.16 -0.61 -14.90
CA LYS A 55 19.59 0.57 -14.13
C LYS A 55 20.49 0.22 -12.94
N GLY A 56 20.54 -1.06 -12.53
CA GLY A 56 21.24 -1.48 -11.33
C GLY A 56 20.52 -1.04 -10.04
N ARG A 57 21.28 -0.83 -8.98
CA ARG A 57 20.74 -0.42 -7.67
C ARG A 57 20.22 1.03 -7.70
N VAL A 58 18.94 1.20 -7.52
CA VAL A 58 18.25 2.50 -7.45
C VAL A 58 17.83 2.75 -5.99
N VAL A 59 18.27 3.88 -5.44
CA VAL A 59 17.83 4.36 -4.11
C VAL A 59 16.60 5.23 -4.30
N GLU A 60 15.47 4.79 -3.81
CA GLU A 60 14.18 5.51 -3.90
C GLU A 60 14.03 6.58 -2.80
N ALA A 61 14.46 6.23 -1.60
CA ALA A 61 14.36 7.12 -0.46
C ALA A 61 15.45 6.83 0.59
N ARG A 62 15.76 7.85 1.40
CA ARG A 62 16.57 7.74 2.61
C ARG A 62 15.71 8.08 3.81
N VAL A 63 15.65 7.17 4.77
CA VAL A 63 14.81 7.29 5.97
C VAL A 63 15.70 7.37 7.20
N CYS A 64 15.42 8.31 8.08
CA CYS A 64 16.11 8.45 9.35
C CYS A 64 15.13 8.71 10.48
N ARG A 65 15.53 8.32 11.70
CA ARG A 65 14.79 8.63 12.91
C ARG A 65 14.98 10.10 13.28
N VAL A 66 13.90 10.77 13.65
CA VAL A 66 13.92 12.13 14.18
C VAL A 66 13.23 12.17 15.54
N LYS A 67 13.27 13.31 16.24
CA LYS A 67 12.76 13.45 17.61
C LYS A 67 11.33 12.90 17.78
N ASN A 68 10.45 13.14 16.82
CA ASN A 68 9.03 12.83 16.91
C ASN A 68 8.57 11.85 15.81
N GLY A 69 9.42 10.93 15.35
CA GLY A 69 9.06 9.95 14.34
C GLY A 69 10.20 9.68 13.36
N ILE A 70 9.90 9.70 12.07
CA ILE A 70 10.87 9.50 10.99
C ILE A 70 10.80 10.63 9.97
N SER A 71 11.91 10.85 9.25
CA SER A 71 11.97 11.66 8.05
C SER A 71 12.28 10.74 6.86
N ALA A 72 11.49 10.82 5.80
CA ALA A 72 11.73 10.11 4.55
C ALA A 72 12.06 11.14 3.46
N ASN A 73 13.29 11.08 2.95
CA ASN A 73 13.79 11.95 1.89
C ASN A 73 13.88 11.14 0.60
N TYR A 74 13.05 11.50 -0.37
CA TYR A 74 13.05 10.87 -1.68
C TYR A 74 14.23 11.37 -2.51
N THR A 75 14.87 10.47 -3.26
CA THR A 75 16.04 10.81 -4.08
C THR A 75 15.68 11.46 -5.40
N GLU A 76 14.46 11.22 -5.89
CA GLU A 76 13.90 11.90 -7.05
C GLU A 76 12.69 12.76 -6.66
N PRO A 77 12.37 13.82 -7.43
CA PRO A 77 11.18 14.60 -7.19
C PRO A 77 9.94 13.73 -7.27
N TYR A 78 9.24 13.59 -6.15
CA TYR A 78 7.92 12.98 -6.15
C TYR A 78 6.87 14.02 -6.48
N MET A 79 5.84 13.60 -7.19
CA MET A 79 4.79 14.47 -7.67
C MET A 79 4.09 15.20 -6.50
N ARG A 80 4.19 16.52 -6.51
CA ARG A 80 3.51 17.37 -5.52
C ARG A 80 2.08 17.69 -5.90
N ARG A 81 1.73 17.54 -7.17
CA ARG A 81 0.40 17.81 -7.71
C ARG A 81 -0.20 16.54 -8.29
N ARG A 82 -1.51 16.48 -8.24
CA ARG A 82 -2.28 15.38 -8.77
C ARG A 82 -2.14 15.31 -10.29
N ASP A 83 -1.49 14.27 -10.77
CA ASP A 83 -1.60 13.86 -12.16
C ASP A 83 -2.72 12.82 -12.24
N PRO A 84 -3.84 13.09 -12.95
CA PRO A 84 -4.94 12.14 -13.08
C PRO A 84 -4.53 10.85 -13.78
N HIS A 85 -3.50 10.89 -14.62
CA HIS A 85 -2.97 9.73 -15.32
C HIS A 85 -2.06 8.83 -14.45
N CYS A 86 -1.79 9.21 -13.21
CA CYS A 86 -1.08 8.35 -12.25
C CYS A 86 -1.98 7.33 -11.54
N MET A 87 -3.29 7.41 -11.74
CA MET A 87 -4.25 6.45 -11.20
C MET A 87 -5.09 5.88 -12.34
N VAL A 88 -5.00 4.59 -12.54
CA VAL A 88 -5.71 3.87 -13.60
C VAL A 88 -6.50 2.71 -13.05
N ILE A 89 -7.55 2.33 -13.77
CA ILE A 89 -8.45 1.22 -13.43
C ILE A 89 -8.11 0.04 -14.34
N ALA A 90 -7.88 -1.11 -13.74
CA ALA A 90 -7.52 -2.34 -14.47
C ALA A 90 -8.75 -3.16 -14.93
N ASP A 91 -9.85 -3.05 -14.20
CA ASP A 91 -11.09 -3.79 -14.49
C ASP A 91 -12.02 -3.06 -15.45
N GLU A 92 -13.06 -3.77 -15.93
CA GLU A 92 -14.00 -3.28 -16.93
C GLU A 92 -15.26 -2.63 -16.33
N ARG A 93 -15.36 -2.44 -15.01
CA ARG A 93 -16.49 -1.77 -14.38
C ARG A 93 -16.57 -0.30 -14.81
N PRO A 94 -17.75 0.32 -14.81
CA PRO A 94 -17.89 1.73 -15.12
C PRO A 94 -16.95 2.61 -14.27
N THR A 95 -16.35 3.62 -14.91
CA THR A 95 -15.42 4.55 -14.27
C THR A 95 -15.26 5.82 -15.09
N ASP A 96 -14.99 6.93 -14.42
CA ASP A 96 -14.56 8.22 -14.99
C ASP A 96 -13.02 8.36 -15.03
N LYS A 97 -12.30 7.32 -14.58
CA LYS A 97 -10.84 7.31 -14.53
C LYS A 97 -10.26 6.61 -15.76
N PRO A 98 -9.00 6.97 -16.15
CA PRO A 98 -8.30 6.28 -17.21
C PRO A 98 -8.24 4.76 -16.96
N ARG A 99 -8.42 3.99 -18.02
CA ARG A 99 -8.28 2.54 -17.97
C ARG A 99 -6.87 2.12 -18.30
N TYR A 100 -6.34 1.14 -17.56
CA TYR A 100 -5.01 0.60 -17.79
C TYR A 100 -4.83 0.14 -19.24
N ARG A 101 -5.82 -0.58 -19.79
CA ARG A 101 -5.78 -1.08 -21.15
C ARG A 101 -5.74 0.02 -22.21
N GLU A 102 -6.44 1.12 -21.98
CA GLU A 102 -6.47 2.27 -22.88
C GLU A 102 -5.14 3.05 -22.85
N GLU A 103 -4.56 3.21 -21.65
CA GLU A 103 -3.32 3.95 -21.45
C GLU A 103 -2.07 3.15 -21.92
N PHE A 104 -2.06 1.83 -21.77
CA PHE A 104 -0.87 0.99 -22.00
C PHE A 104 -1.03 -0.05 -23.11
N GLY A 105 -2.18 -0.14 -23.76
CA GLY A 105 -2.43 -1.01 -24.92
C GLY A 105 -2.48 -2.51 -24.60
N GLN A 106 -2.47 -2.89 -23.31
CA GLN A 106 -2.47 -4.28 -22.85
C GLN A 106 -3.31 -4.48 -21.59
N THR A 107 -3.68 -5.72 -21.30
CA THR A 107 -4.38 -6.03 -20.04
C THR A 107 -3.44 -5.96 -18.85
N PHE A 108 -3.97 -5.66 -17.68
CA PHE A 108 -3.20 -5.58 -16.44
C PHE A 108 -2.71 -6.94 -15.91
N GLU A 109 -3.31 -8.04 -16.34
CA GLU A 109 -3.02 -9.37 -15.79
C GLU A 109 -1.55 -9.79 -15.94
N SER A 110 -0.86 -9.39 -17.01
CA SER A 110 0.57 -9.66 -17.18
C SER A 110 1.38 -8.96 -16.09
N LEU A 111 1.19 -7.64 -15.91
CA LEU A 111 1.91 -6.87 -14.90
C LEU A 111 1.53 -7.32 -13.47
N ARG A 112 0.29 -7.71 -13.24
CA ARG A 112 -0.15 -8.31 -11.98
C ARG A 112 0.64 -9.58 -11.66
N ALA A 113 0.77 -10.48 -12.63
CA ALA A 113 1.54 -11.72 -12.47
C ALA A 113 3.04 -11.43 -12.23
N GLU A 114 3.62 -10.51 -12.97
CA GLU A 114 5.01 -10.07 -12.78
C GLU A 114 5.23 -9.44 -11.39
N THR A 115 4.28 -8.61 -10.93
CA THR A 115 4.32 -8.02 -9.59
C THR A 115 4.31 -9.09 -8.51
N PHE A 116 3.46 -10.10 -8.62
CA PHE A 116 3.43 -11.21 -7.67
C PHE A 116 4.69 -12.07 -7.73
N ALA A 117 5.21 -12.33 -8.92
CA ALA A 117 6.47 -13.05 -9.08
C ALA A 117 7.63 -12.29 -8.41
N TRP A 118 7.68 -10.97 -8.55
CA TRP A 118 8.68 -10.14 -7.88
C TRP A 118 8.50 -10.13 -6.36
N LEU A 119 7.28 -9.95 -5.84
CA LEU A 119 7.02 -9.99 -4.40
C LEU A 119 7.45 -11.31 -3.76
N LYS A 120 7.33 -12.43 -4.48
CA LYS A 120 7.81 -13.74 -4.04
C LYS A 120 9.33 -13.81 -3.82
N THR A 121 10.09 -12.88 -4.37
CA THR A 121 11.56 -12.81 -4.20
C THR A 121 11.99 -11.84 -3.10
N GLN A 122 11.06 -11.10 -2.50
CA GLN A 122 11.36 -10.06 -1.52
C GLN A 122 11.17 -10.55 -0.08
N GLU A 123 11.94 -10.01 0.85
CA GLU A 123 11.51 -9.99 2.25
C GLU A 123 10.31 -9.06 2.36
N LEU A 124 9.25 -9.51 3.01
CA LEU A 124 7.98 -8.79 3.04
C LEU A 124 7.62 -8.27 4.44
N ALA A 125 6.89 -7.18 4.45
CA ALA A 125 6.15 -6.69 5.61
C ALA A 125 4.65 -6.67 5.28
N LEU A 126 3.87 -7.24 6.19
CA LEU A 126 2.42 -7.18 6.16
C LEU A 126 1.94 -6.20 7.22
N PHE A 127 0.98 -5.38 6.85
CA PHE A 127 0.33 -4.48 7.79
C PHE A 127 -1.19 -4.55 7.63
N PRO A 128 -1.90 -5.23 8.55
CA PRO A 128 -3.35 -5.20 8.63
C PRO A 128 -3.83 -3.87 9.23
N PHE A 129 -4.86 -3.27 8.64
CA PHE A 129 -5.43 -2.00 9.11
C PHE A 129 -6.91 -1.87 8.76
N LEU A 130 -7.60 -0.90 9.36
CA LEU A 130 -8.97 -0.56 9.00
C LEU A 130 -8.99 0.64 8.04
N ALA A 131 -9.34 0.40 6.79
CA ALA A 131 -9.54 1.46 5.81
C ALA A 131 -10.77 2.30 6.22
N GLY A 132 -10.59 3.62 6.39
CA GLY A 132 -11.66 4.52 6.84
C GLY A 132 -11.79 4.65 8.37
N GLY A 133 -10.94 3.95 9.13
CA GLY A 133 -10.88 4.03 10.59
C GLY A 133 -11.89 3.16 11.32
N PRO A 134 -11.87 3.15 12.67
CA PRO A 134 -12.53 2.14 13.47
C PRO A 134 -14.07 2.19 13.47
N ALA A 135 -14.68 3.33 13.12
CA ALA A 135 -16.14 3.47 13.17
C ALA A 135 -16.88 2.79 12.00
N ILE A 136 -16.28 2.82 10.80
CA ILE A 136 -16.88 2.31 9.57
C ILE A 136 -15.85 1.55 8.72
N GLY A 137 -14.73 1.17 9.32
CA GLY A 137 -13.59 0.64 8.60
C GLY A 137 -13.86 -0.69 7.92
N ALA A 138 -13.23 -0.85 6.77
CA ALA A 138 -13.13 -2.14 6.10
C ALA A 138 -11.75 -2.74 6.35
N ASP A 139 -11.70 -4.03 6.63
CA ASP A 139 -10.45 -4.75 6.77
C ASP A 139 -9.59 -4.59 5.51
N ALA A 140 -8.36 -4.18 5.70
CA ALA A 140 -7.41 -3.98 4.61
C ALA A 140 -6.01 -4.46 5.00
N LEU A 141 -5.23 -4.84 4.01
CA LEU A 141 -3.88 -5.36 4.19
C LEU A 141 -2.90 -4.65 3.27
N VAL A 142 -1.76 -4.22 3.79
CA VAL A 142 -0.60 -3.85 2.98
C VAL A 142 0.32 -5.07 2.87
N VAL A 143 0.77 -5.34 1.67
CA VAL A 143 1.86 -6.29 1.35
C VAL A 143 2.97 -5.49 0.68
N SER A 144 4.05 -5.27 1.38
CA SER A 144 5.17 -4.45 0.88
C SER A 144 6.52 -5.13 1.09
N PRO A 145 7.55 -4.73 0.34
CA PRO A 145 8.92 -5.08 0.72
C PRO A 145 9.22 -4.56 2.13
N ALA A 146 9.91 -5.35 2.92
CA ALA A 146 10.19 -5.01 4.31
C ALA A 146 11.08 -3.76 4.47
N ASN A 147 11.92 -3.46 3.47
CA ASN A 147 12.71 -2.22 3.45
C ASN A 147 11.88 -0.95 3.20
N ALA A 148 10.63 -1.09 2.78
CA ALA A 148 9.69 0.02 2.55
C ALA A 148 8.75 0.28 3.74
N GLY A 149 9.12 -0.10 4.95
CA GLY A 149 8.29 0.04 6.16
C GLY A 149 7.75 1.46 6.40
N PHE A 150 8.49 2.48 5.98
CA PHE A 150 8.05 3.87 6.09
C PHE A 150 6.79 4.18 5.26
N PHE A 151 6.57 3.46 4.16
CA PHE A 151 5.36 3.61 3.34
C PHE A 151 4.12 3.14 4.12
N ALA A 152 4.21 1.96 4.75
CA ALA A 152 3.14 1.43 5.57
C ALA A 152 2.86 2.34 6.78
N LEU A 153 3.91 2.86 7.44
CA LEU A 153 3.77 3.83 8.52
C LEU A 153 3.06 5.11 8.06
N GLY A 154 3.48 5.68 6.94
CA GLY A 154 2.85 6.88 6.38
C GLY A 154 1.38 6.66 6.02
N LEU A 155 1.03 5.49 5.47
CA LEU A 155 -0.35 5.11 5.21
C LEU A 155 -1.15 4.97 6.52
N ALA A 156 -0.60 4.28 7.50
CA ALA A 156 -1.23 4.06 8.79
C ALA A 156 -1.58 5.38 9.49
N LEU A 157 -0.64 6.33 9.51
CA LEU A 157 -0.87 7.66 10.08
C LEU A 157 -1.95 8.48 9.34
N LEU A 158 -2.21 8.17 8.07
CA LEU A 158 -3.23 8.85 7.26
C LEU A 158 -4.62 8.21 7.35
N GLN A 159 -4.70 6.93 7.67
CA GLN A 159 -5.95 6.14 7.59
C GLN A 159 -6.44 5.59 8.93
N GLY A 160 -5.65 5.75 9.98
CA GLY A 160 -5.90 5.13 11.28
C GLY A 160 -5.23 3.77 11.40
N ILE A 161 -4.55 3.59 12.52
CA ILE A 161 -3.82 2.39 12.87
C ILE A 161 -4.76 1.48 13.64
N LEU A 162 -4.68 0.18 13.36
CA LEU A 162 -5.02 -0.82 14.37
C LEU A 162 -3.89 -0.80 15.40
N ASP A 163 -3.97 0.07 16.39
CA ASP A 163 -3.01 0.11 17.50
C ASP A 163 -3.36 -0.99 18.50
N THR A 164 -3.26 -2.23 18.04
CA THR A 164 -3.58 -3.42 18.82
C THR A 164 -2.46 -4.43 18.71
N ASP A 165 -2.11 -5.05 19.81
CA ASP A 165 -1.12 -6.13 19.84
C ASP A 165 -1.56 -7.38 19.07
N LYS A 166 -2.83 -7.44 18.68
CA LYS A 166 -3.43 -8.55 17.93
C LYS A 166 -4.33 -8.05 16.82
N VAL A 167 -4.25 -8.71 15.68
CA VAL A 167 -5.25 -8.52 14.63
C VAL A 167 -6.61 -8.98 15.15
N PRO A 168 -7.70 -8.22 14.96
CA PRO A 168 -9.03 -8.59 15.45
C PRO A 168 -9.45 -9.98 14.99
N GLU A 169 -10.17 -10.69 15.84
CA GLU A 169 -10.78 -11.96 15.46
C GLU A 169 -11.74 -11.75 14.27
N GLY A 170 -11.68 -12.65 13.31
CA GLY A 170 -12.49 -12.55 12.08
C GLY A 170 -11.97 -11.55 11.05
N PHE A 171 -10.79 -10.96 11.26
CA PHE A 171 -10.18 -10.07 10.24
C PHE A 171 -10.05 -10.79 8.90
N SER A 172 -10.65 -10.19 7.87
CA SER A 172 -10.65 -10.71 6.51
C SER A 172 -10.52 -9.55 5.51
N PRO A 173 -9.37 -9.38 4.85
CA PRO A 173 -9.14 -8.21 4.02
C PRO A 173 -10.13 -8.13 2.85
N ARG A 174 -10.81 -7.01 2.75
CA ARG A 174 -11.65 -6.61 1.62
C ARG A 174 -10.88 -5.76 0.60
N ALA A 175 -9.74 -5.22 1.04
CA ALA A 175 -8.79 -4.50 0.21
C ALA A 175 -7.36 -4.94 0.48
N ILE A 176 -6.53 -5.01 -0.56
CA ILE A 176 -5.11 -5.31 -0.43
C ILE A 176 -4.32 -4.29 -1.23
N ILE A 177 -3.28 -3.72 -0.60
CA ILE A 177 -2.33 -2.84 -1.25
C ILE A 177 -1.03 -3.61 -1.45
N TYR A 178 -0.68 -3.86 -2.70
CA TYR A 178 0.62 -4.42 -3.09
C TYR A 178 1.57 -3.28 -3.46
N VAL A 179 2.76 -3.29 -2.88
CA VAL A 179 3.76 -2.23 -3.08
C VAL A 179 4.94 -2.78 -3.84
N ALA A 180 5.18 -2.27 -5.06
CA ALA A 180 6.22 -2.76 -5.96
C ALA A 180 6.94 -1.60 -6.68
N PRO A 181 7.77 -0.82 -5.98
CA PRO A 181 8.36 0.41 -6.49
C PRO A 181 9.22 0.26 -7.75
N PRO A 182 10.02 -0.80 -7.94
CA PRO A 182 10.90 -0.93 -9.12
C PRO A 182 10.15 -0.88 -10.45
N PHE A 183 8.89 -1.32 -10.46
CA PHE A 183 8.08 -1.36 -11.69
C PHE A 183 7.80 0.02 -12.28
N ARG A 184 7.87 1.11 -11.48
CA ARG A 184 7.76 2.46 -12.02
C ARG A 184 8.86 2.74 -13.07
N HIS A 185 10.03 2.16 -12.89
CA HIS A 185 11.17 2.38 -13.80
C HIS A 185 11.10 1.53 -15.06
N THR A 186 10.59 0.31 -14.95
CA THR A 186 10.57 -0.65 -16.06
C THR A 186 9.31 -0.57 -16.92
N HIS A 187 8.17 -0.17 -16.33
CA HIS A 187 6.86 -0.18 -16.99
C HIS A 187 6.25 1.20 -17.19
N PHE A 188 6.66 2.20 -16.40
CA PHE A 188 5.99 3.49 -16.36
C PHE A 188 6.92 4.69 -16.60
N ASN A 189 8.11 4.46 -17.14
CA ASN A 189 9.09 5.52 -17.43
C ASN A 189 9.38 6.45 -16.24
N GLY A 190 9.46 5.89 -15.03
CA GLY A 190 9.66 6.63 -13.78
C GLY A 190 8.40 7.27 -13.18
N LYS A 191 7.24 7.19 -13.86
CA LYS A 191 5.99 7.73 -13.31
C LYS A 191 5.54 6.94 -12.08
N GLN A 192 4.96 7.66 -11.16
CA GLN A 192 4.36 7.09 -9.94
C GLN A 192 2.95 6.60 -10.26
N MET A 193 2.80 5.31 -10.44
CA MET A 193 1.52 4.72 -10.83
C MET A 193 0.83 4.03 -9.67
N VAL A 194 -0.48 4.11 -9.68
CA VAL A 194 -1.40 3.34 -8.84
C VAL A 194 -2.43 2.68 -9.74
N VAL A 195 -2.57 1.37 -9.64
CA VAL A 195 -3.55 0.63 -10.40
C VAL A 195 -4.60 0.05 -9.46
N HIS A 196 -5.85 0.35 -9.72
CA HIS A 196 -7.00 -0.24 -9.03
C HIS A 196 -7.55 -1.40 -9.84
N ASN A 197 -7.70 -2.55 -9.20
CA ASN A 197 -8.33 -3.74 -9.76
C ASN A 197 -9.48 -4.17 -8.84
N ARG A 198 -10.70 -3.76 -9.20
CA ARG A 198 -11.91 -3.93 -8.40
C ARG A 198 -12.51 -5.32 -8.63
N ARG A 199 -11.91 -6.36 -8.06
CA ARG A 199 -12.38 -7.73 -8.16
C ARG A 199 -13.66 -7.93 -7.32
N SER A 200 -14.35 -9.05 -7.55
CA SER A 200 -15.67 -9.30 -6.95
C SER A 200 -15.65 -9.32 -5.42
N ARG A 201 -14.62 -9.89 -4.82
CA ARG A 201 -14.51 -10.03 -3.36
C ARG A 201 -13.51 -9.05 -2.75
N ILE A 202 -12.45 -8.72 -3.45
CA ILE A 202 -11.32 -7.94 -2.96
C ILE A 202 -11.02 -6.81 -3.92
N HIS A 203 -10.80 -5.61 -3.39
CA HIS A 203 -10.26 -4.50 -4.13
C HIS A 203 -8.73 -4.55 -4.03
N GLU A 204 -8.07 -4.93 -5.11
CA GLU A 204 -6.61 -4.88 -5.21
C GLU A 204 -6.17 -3.47 -5.61
N LEU A 205 -5.16 -2.96 -4.92
CA LEU A 205 -4.51 -1.70 -5.23
C LEU A 205 -3.01 -1.97 -5.39
N PHE A 206 -2.46 -1.67 -6.56
CA PHE A 206 -1.04 -1.83 -6.84
C PHE A 206 -0.36 -0.47 -6.81
N SER A 207 0.55 -0.26 -5.85
CA SER A 207 1.34 0.96 -5.73
C SER A 207 2.72 0.74 -6.32
N TYR A 208 2.96 1.32 -7.48
CA TYR A 208 4.27 1.32 -8.15
C TYR A 208 5.06 2.58 -7.79
N ASN A 209 4.97 2.98 -6.55
CA ASN A 209 5.70 4.12 -5.97
C ASN A 209 5.74 4.00 -4.45
N LEU A 210 6.53 4.84 -3.80
CA LEU A 210 6.71 4.87 -2.35
C LEU A 210 6.13 6.14 -1.69
N TYR A 211 5.34 6.93 -2.40
CA TYR A 211 4.72 8.11 -1.80
C TYR A 211 3.33 7.77 -1.24
N PRO A 212 3.16 7.66 0.08
CA PRO A 212 1.91 7.16 0.67
C PRO A 212 0.71 8.11 0.49
N GLY A 213 0.95 9.40 0.35
CA GLY A 213 -0.12 10.40 0.22
C GLY A 213 -1.00 10.23 -1.01
N PRO A 214 -0.50 10.47 -2.24
CA PRO A 214 -1.31 10.36 -3.46
C PRO A 214 -1.72 8.93 -3.78
N SER A 215 -0.82 7.96 -3.60
CA SER A 215 -1.11 6.58 -3.97
C SER A 215 -1.98 5.88 -2.95
N ALA A 216 -1.55 5.83 -1.70
CA ALA A 216 -2.23 5.04 -0.70
C ALA A 216 -3.45 5.76 -0.13
N LYS A 217 -3.35 7.02 0.30
CA LYS A 217 -4.50 7.77 0.83
C LYS A 217 -5.62 7.89 -0.19
N LYS A 218 -5.30 8.30 -1.41
CA LYS A 218 -6.30 8.42 -2.48
C LYS A 218 -6.76 7.05 -2.99
N GLY A 219 -5.87 6.06 -2.99
CA GLY A 219 -6.21 4.68 -3.28
C GLY A 219 -7.24 4.14 -2.30
N ILE A 220 -7.03 4.31 -1.00
CA ILE A 220 -7.99 3.89 0.03
C ILE A 220 -9.33 4.62 -0.11
N TYR A 221 -9.33 5.91 -0.44
CA TYR A 221 -10.58 6.60 -0.75
C TYR A 221 -11.33 5.91 -1.92
N GLY A 222 -10.63 5.53 -2.99
CA GLY A 222 -11.21 4.75 -4.09
C GLY A 222 -11.72 3.37 -3.67
N VAL A 223 -11.03 2.70 -2.74
CA VAL A 223 -11.51 1.45 -2.12
C VAL A 223 -12.82 1.69 -1.39
N LEU A 224 -12.90 2.71 -0.53
CA LEU A 224 -14.09 3.02 0.25
C LEU A 224 -15.28 3.41 -0.65
N LEU A 225 -15.04 4.11 -1.76
CA LEU A 225 -16.09 4.35 -2.78
C LEU A 225 -16.65 3.04 -3.32
N THR A 226 -15.76 2.11 -3.74
CA THR A 226 -16.18 0.82 -4.29
C THR A 226 -16.93 -0.04 -3.28
N LEU A 227 -16.53 -0.02 -2.03
CA LEU A 227 -17.21 -0.74 -0.95
C LEU A 227 -18.55 -0.08 -0.63
N GLY A 228 -18.59 1.25 -0.58
CA GLY A 228 -19.79 2.02 -0.32
C GLY A 228 -20.88 1.77 -1.37
N GLU A 229 -20.52 1.74 -2.66
CA GLU A 229 -21.44 1.37 -3.73
C GLU A 229 -22.08 -0.01 -3.52
N LYS A 230 -21.30 -0.99 -3.03
CA LYS A 230 -21.81 -2.35 -2.75
C LYS A 230 -22.71 -2.44 -1.53
N GLU A 231 -22.49 -1.56 -0.56
CA GLU A 231 -23.17 -1.58 0.74
C GLU A 231 -24.18 -0.44 0.91
N ASN A 232 -24.45 0.30 -0.17
CA ASN A 232 -25.35 1.46 -0.18
C ASN A 232 -24.93 2.59 0.78
N TRP A 233 -23.61 2.80 0.94
CA TRP A 233 -23.09 3.96 1.67
C TRP A 233 -23.02 5.19 0.79
N VAL A 234 -23.10 6.34 1.41
CA VAL A 234 -22.72 7.61 0.78
C VAL A 234 -21.33 8.00 1.24
N THR A 235 -20.33 7.85 0.36
CA THR A 235 -18.95 8.20 0.67
C THR A 235 -18.69 9.67 0.31
N ALA A 236 -18.48 10.53 1.29
CA ALA A 236 -18.20 11.94 1.10
C ALA A 236 -16.72 12.27 1.34
N HIS A 237 -16.13 13.11 0.47
CA HIS A 237 -14.81 13.70 0.66
C HIS A 237 -14.98 15.09 1.28
N CYS A 238 -15.12 15.15 2.59
CA CYS A 238 -15.42 16.36 3.34
C CYS A 238 -14.60 16.47 4.62
N SER A 239 -14.78 17.57 5.33
CA SER A 239 -14.37 17.78 6.71
C SER A 239 -15.63 17.77 7.57
N THR A 240 -15.61 17.07 8.69
CA THR A 240 -16.76 16.99 9.61
C THR A 240 -16.35 17.53 10.98
N VAL A 241 -17.19 18.39 11.53
CA VAL A 241 -17.04 18.91 12.89
C VAL A 241 -18.30 18.60 13.67
N GLN A 242 -18.15 17.90 14.79
CA GLN A 242 -19.22 17.71 15.75
C GLN A 242 -19.14 18.78 16.85
N VAL A 243 -20.21 19.50 17.04
CA VAL A 243 -20.31 20.48 18.13
C VAL A 243 -21.37 19.97 19.12
N ILE A 244 -20.97 19.79 20.38
CA ILE A 244 -21.90 19.49 21.46
C ILE A 244 -22.38 20.83 22.02
N THR A 245 -23.66 21.11 21.84
CA THR A 245 -24.29 22.30 22.40
C THR A 245 -24.93 21.98 23.74
N PRO A 246 -25.00 22.94 24.67
CA PRO A 246 -25.59 22.71 26.01
C PRO A 246 -27.12 22.66 26.01
N TYR A 247 -27.77 22.54 24.86
CA TYR A 247 -29.23 22.50 24.74
C TYR A 247 -29.70 21.11 24.37
#